data_295770693c0977d53a9110dfe5015fc4
#
_entry.id   295770693c0977d53a9110dfe5015fc4
#
_cell.length_a   1.000
_cell.length_b   1.000
_cell.length_c   1.000
_cell.angle_alpha   90.00
_cell.angle_beta   90.00
_cell.angle_gamma   90.00
#
_symmetry.space_group_name_H-M   'P 1'
#
loop_
_entity.id
_entity.type
_entity.pdbx_description
1 polymer ?
#
loop_
_entity_poly.entity_id
_entity_poly.type
_entity_poly.pdbx_seq_one_letter_code
_entity_poly.pdbx_strand_id
1 'polypeptide(L)'
;MAAERVIGVDFGTSTSVIRVKRYRGGEPVSQERLAAEAVVFNNGIPMVPTLIQRLGENAYFGCDAQTAKRGAVLYHSFKVDLESPDPEKRQKARELTQEFLKYLAGVYKSQSEGGHLGEADDRERTIISYPVKWGSGTKKFMLEAAGQAGFPNVEGMDEAQAAIHAVTLQSESYLKKEGYLREGRPCTVLLIDMGAGTTDLALCRYTPGDSPVTETLVSWPVGGNVLFGGREADELLRDYARTKLPEDM
;
A
#
# COMPACT_ATOMS: atom_id res chain seq x y z
N MET A 1 0.99 9.42 -30.33
CA MET A 1 0.06 8.79 -29.37
C MET A 1 0.40 9.38 -28.01
N ALA A 2 -0.60 9.78 -27.22
CA ALA A 2 -0.39 10.35 -25.90
C ALA A 2 0.32 9.33 -25.00
N ALA A 3 1.31 9.81 -24.25
CA ALA A 3 1.98 9.04 -23.22
C ALA A 3 1.20 9.21 -21.90
N GLU A 4 1.11 8.14 -21.11
CA GLU A 4 0.45 8.14 -19.80
C GLU A 4 1.34 7.49 -18.77
N ARG A 5 1.43 8.11 -17.60
CA ARG A 5 2.10 7.59 -16.42
C ARG A 5 1.07 7.18 -15.37
N VAL A 6 1.11 5.91 -14.96
CA VAL A 6 0.27 5.39 -13.90
C VAL A 6 1.13 5.20 -12.65
N ILE A 7 0.73 5.84 -11.57
CA ILE A 7 1.42 5.84 -10.28
C ILE A 7 0.61 4.94 -9.35
N GLY A 8 1.18 3.80 -8.96
CA GLY A 8 0.59 2.91 -7.95
C GLY A 8 1.13 3.25 -6.57
N VAL A 9 0.26 3.55 -5.62
CA VAL A 9 0.62 3.84 -4.23
C VAL A 9 0.01 2.78 -3.33
N ASP A 10 0.86 1.98 -2.72
CA ASP A 10 0.48 1.09 -1.62
C ASP A 10 0.85 1.76 -0.29
N PHE A 11 -0.14 2.31 0.38
CA PHE A 11 -0.01 2.91 1.69
C PHE A 11 -0.29 1.85 2.76
N GLY A 12 0.75 1.12 3.17
CA GLY A 12 0.63 0.02 4.14
C GLY A 12 0.71 0.47 5.60
N THR A 13 0.30 -0.41 6.51
CA THR A 13 0.37 -0.16 7.97
C THR A 13 1.81 -0.04 8.48
N SER A 14 2.72 -0.84 7.94
CA SER A 14 4.12 -0.90 8.36
C SER A 14 5.06 -0.28 7.33
N THR A 15 4.79 -0.51 6.05
CA THR A 15 5.62 -0.04 4.93
C THR A 15 4.74 0.50 3.82
N SER A 16 5.25 1.50 3.10
CA SER A 16 4.59 2.06 1.91
C SER A 16 5.49 1.93 0.69
N VAL A 17 4.86 1.77 -0.48
CA VAL A 17 5.55 1.57 -1.76
C VAL A 17 4.91 2.47 -2.81
N ILE A 18 5.74 3.04 -3.70
CA ILE A 18 5.27 3.73 -4.90
C ILE A 18 5.93 3.06 -6.11
N ARG A 19 5.09 2.68 -7.08
CA ARG A 19 5.52 2.15 -8.37
C ARG A 19 4.96 3.00 -9.49
N VAL A 20 5.73 3.14 -10.55
CA VAL A 20 5.37 3.95 -11.71
C VAL A 20 5.46 3.10 -12.96
N LYS A 21 4.41 3.11 -13.77
CA LYS A 21 4.39 2.44 -15.05
C LYS A 21 3.94 3.40 -16.14
N ARG A 22 4.60 3.30 -17.29
CA ARG A 22 4.35 4.17 -18.43
C ARG A 22 3.67 3.41 -19.56
N TYR A 23 2.73 4.07 -20.20
CA TYR A 23 1.96 3.55 -21.33
C TYR A 23 2.05 4.53 -22.49
N ARG A 24 2.01 3.99 -23.71
CA ARG A 24 1.92 4.79 -24.93
C ARG A 24 0.86 4.16 -25.83
N GLY A 25 -0.21 4.90 -26.11
CA GLY A 25 -1.33 4.39 -26.90
C GLY A 25 -2.07 3.21 -26.24
N GLY A 26 -2.05 3.13 -24.91
CA GLY A 26 -2.66 2.03 -24.14
C GLY A 26 -1.75 0.83 -23.88
N GLU A 27 -0.59 0.77 -24.56
CA GLU A 27 0.38 -0.32 -24.38
C GLU A 27 1.51 0.08 -23.42
N PRO A 28 2.00 -0.85 -22.57
CA PRO A 28 3.16 -0.59 -21.71
C PRO A 28 4.39 -0.22 -22.56
N VAL A 29 5.10 0.83 -22.15
CA VAL A 29 6.35 1.23 -22.81
C VAL A 29 7.47 0.21 -22.60
N SER A 30 7.48 -0.50 -21.46
CA SER A 30 8.38 -1.62 -21.19
C SER A 30 7.83 -2.90 -21.79
N GLN A 31 8.70 -3.70 -22.43
CA GLN A 31 8.34 -5.03 -22.94
C GLN A 31 7.99 -6.02 -21.82
N GLU A 32 8.45 -5.76 -20.60
CA GLU A 32 8.07 -6.56 -19.44
C GLU A 32 6.72 -6.08 -18.89
N ARG A 33 5.71 -6.92 -19.01
CA ARG A 33 4.32 -6.63 -18.55
C ARG A 33 4.26 -6.20 -17.08
N LEU A 34 5.18 -6.66 -16.25
CA LEU A 34 5.25 -6.37 -14.80
C LEU A 34 6.29 -5.31 -14.42
N ALA A 35 7.17 -4.92 -15.35
CA ALA A 35 8.18 -3.92 -15.04
C ALA A 35 7.51 -2.58 -14.75
N ALA A 36 7.65 -2.13 -13.52
CA ALA A 36 7.30 -0.81 -13.06
C ALA A 36 8.51 -0.20 -12.35
N GLU A 37 8.80 1.06 -12.66
CA GLU A 37 9.87 1.78 -12.01
C GLU A 37 9.51 2.00 -10.53
N ALA A 38 10.49 1.84 -9.65
CA ALA A 38 10.29 2.07 -8.24
C ALA A 38 10.66 3.49 -7.86
N VAL A 39 9.81 4.18 -7.12
CA VAL A 39 10.25 5.34 -6.35
C VAL A 39 11.15 4.83 -5.24
N VAL A 40 12.39 5.33 -5.20
CA VAL A 40 13.36 4.95 -4.18
C VAL A 40 13.37 5.99 -3.07
N PHE A 41 13.43 5.52 -1.85
CA PHE A 41 13.50 6.36 -0.67
C PHE A 41 14.95 6.45 -0.16
N ASN A 42 15.17 7.13 0.94
CA ASN A 42 16.49 7.26 1.55
C ASN A 42 17.21 5.90 1.59
N ASN A 43 18.46 5.87 1.16
CA ASN A 43 19.30 4.67 0.99
C ASN A 43 19.00 3.81 -0.26
N GLY A 44 18.25 4.32 -1.25
CA GLY A 44 17.99 3.59 -2.49
C GLY A 44 17.02 2.41 -2.35
N ILE A 45 16.23 2.35 -1.26
CA ILE A 45 15.28 1.27 -0.99
C ILE A 45 13.93 1.59 -1.67
N PRO A 46 13.33 0.64 -2.42
CA PRO A 46 12.07 0.85 -3.13
C PRO A 46 10.82 0.72 -2.24
N MET A 47 10.97 0.81 -0.95
CA MET A 47 9.92 0.83 0.05
C MET A 47 10.34 1.72 1.22
N VAL A 48 9.37 2.25 1.95
CA VAL A 48 9.64 3.13 3.10
C VAL A 48 8.79 2.71 4.30
N PRO A 49 9.37 2.69 5.51
CA PRO A 49 8.59 2.48 6.74
C PRO A 49 7.50 3.54 6.89
N THR A 50 6.28 3.13 7.20
CA THR A 50 5.16 4.04 7.47
C THR A 50 5.28 4.58 8.90
N LEU A 51 6.28 5.45 9.09
CA LEU A 51 6.67 6.02 10.38
C LEU A 51 6.75 7.54 10.31
N ILE A 52 6.33 8.19 11.38
CA ILE A 52 6.56 9.61 11.63
C ILE A 52 7.16 9.74 13.03
N GLN A 53 8.27 10.46 13.15
CA GLN A 53 8.87 10.78 14.45
C GLN A 53 8.89 12.30 14.63
N ARG A 54 8.43 12.79 15.78
CA ARG A 54 8.41 14.21 16.12
C ARG A 54 9.36 14.50 17.28
N LEU A 55 10.17 15.55 17.11
CA LEU A 55 11.02 16.10 18.14
C LEU A 55 10.86 17.63 18.14
N GLY A 56 10.09 18.15 19.11
CA GLY A 56 9.65 19.54 19.09
C GLY A 56 8.84 19.84 17.84
N GLU A 57 9.24 20.85 17.08
CA GLU A 57 8.60 21.24 15.83
C GLU A 57 9.05 20.42 14.60
N ASN A 58 10.13 19.63 14.75
CA ASN A 58 10.67 18.85 13.65
C ASN A 58 9.93 17.53 13.48
N ALA A 59 9.61 17.18 12.23
CA ALA A 59 9.06 15.89 11.83
C ALA A 59 10.05 15.13 10.94
N TYR A 60 10.22 13.85 11.21
CA TYR A 60 11.04 12.92 10.44
C TYR A 60 10.14 11.81 9.90
N PHE A 61 10.39 11.35 8.69
CA PHE A 61 9.52 10.40 8.01
C PHE A 61 10.30 9.17 7.54
N GLY A 62 9.62 8.04 7.45
CA GLY A 62 10.17 6.83 6.87
C GLY A 62 11.44 6.36 7.55
N CYS A 63 12.51 6.15 6.79
CA CYS A 63 13.79 5.68 7.31
C CYS A 63 14.42 6.65 8.32
N ASP A 64 14.24 7.96 8.14
CA ASP A 64 14.77 8.97 9.08
C ASP A 64 14.05 8.93 10.43
N ALA A 65 12.82 8.42 10.45
CA ALA A 65 12.04 8.21 11.67
C ALA A 65 12.44 6.93 12.45
N GLN A 66 13.20 6.01 11.82
CA GLN A 66 13.66 4.78 12.49
C GLN A 66 14.77 5.03 13.51
N THR A 67 15.54 6.08 13.31
CA THR A 67 16.62 6.42 14.24
C THR A 67 16.02 7.05 15.49
N ALA A 68 16.14 6.34 16.62
CA ALA A 68 15.65 6.83 17.90
C ALA A 68 16.33 8.17 18.29
N LYS A 69 15.53 9.19 18.54
CA LYS A 69 15.97 10.49 19.03
C LYS A 69 15.45 10.69 20.46
N ARG A 70 16.33 11.02 21.39
CA ARG A 70 15.95 11.20 22.79
C ARG A 70 14.86 12.28 22.92
N GLY A 71 13.75 11.95 23.55
CA GLY A 71 12.61 12.85 23.73
C GLY A 71 11.68 12.96 22.53
N ALA A 72 11.92 12.20 21.47
CA ALA A 72 11.02 12.18 20.32
C ALA A 72 9.82 11.26 20.55
N VAL A 73 8.70 11.60 19.92
CA VAL A 73 7.48 10.76 19.87
C VAL A 73 7.43 10.06 18.52
N LEU A 74 7.35 8.72 18.52
CA LEU A 74 7.23 7.90 17.33
C LEU A 74 5.76 7.52 17.09
N TYR A 75 5.27 7.80 15.89
CA TYR A 75 3.96 7.38 15.41
C TYR A 75 4.12 6.26 14.38
N HIS A 76 3.45 5.16 14.61
CA HIS A 76 3.41 4.00 13.73
C HIS A 76 1.98 3.41 13.69
N SER A 77 1.73 2.55 12.72
CA SER A 77 0.45 1.82 12.58
C SER A 77 -0.82 2.70 12.55
N PHE A 78 -0.70 4.00 12.29
CA PHE A 78 -1.82 4.94 12.31
C PHE A 78 -2.86 4.68 11.21
N LYS A 79 -2.52 3.93 10.15
CA LYS A 79 -3.49 3.46 9.15
C LYS A 79 -4.63 2.66 9.78
N VAL A 80 -4.33 1.86 10.80
CA VAL A 80 -5.33 1.03 11.50
C VAL A 80 -6.39 1.90 12.20
N ASP A 81 -5.96 3.04 12.77
CA ASP A 81 -6.81 3.93 13.52
C ASP A 81 -7.72 4.82 12.64
N LEU A 82 -7.61 4.76 11.31
CA LEU A 82 -8.51 5.47 10.39
C LEU A 82 -9.97 5.01 10.50
N GLU A 83 -10.21 3.76 10.94
CA GLU A 83 -11.53 3.21 11.24
C GLU A 83 -11.78 3.07 12.75
N SER A 84 -10.98 3.72 13.60
CA SER A 84 -11.18 3.68 15.04
C SER A 84 -12.56 4.21 15.43
N PRO A 85 -13.28 3.54 16.32
CA PRO A 85 -14.54 4.07 16.88
C PRO A 85 -14.29 5.32 17.73
N ASP A 86 -13.07 5.48 18.28
CA ASP A 86 -12.64 6.66 19.02
C ASP A 86 -12.40 7.84 18.08
N PRO A 87 -13.16 8.93 18.19
CA PRO A 87 -13.04 10.08 17.29
C PRO A 87 -11.68 10.79 17.39
N GLU A 88 -11.06 10.83 18.56
CA GLU A 88 -9.75 11.49 18.75
C GLU A 88 -8.64 10.69 18.08
N LYS A 89 -8.62 9.37 18.28
CA LYS A 89 -7.68 8.47 17.59
C LYS A 89 -7.85 8.55 16.08
N ARG A 90 -9.10 8.50 15.60
CA ARG A 90 -9.40 8.60 14.18
C ARG A 90 -8.97 9.94 13.59
N GLN A 91 -9.21 11.06 14.30
CA GLN A 91 -8.76 12.37 13.85
C GLN A 91 -7.24 12.44 13.78
N LYS A 92 -6.56 11.95 14.81
CA LYS A 92 -5.08 11.90 14.84
C LYS A 92 -4.52 11.05 13.71
N ALA A 93 -5.12 9.90 13.44
CA ALA A 93 -4.74 9.02 12.34
C ALA A 93 -4.88 9.72 10.97
N ARG A 94 -5.94 10.52 10.78
CA ARG A 94 -6.14 11.31 9.55
C ARG A 94 -5.05 12.36 9.37
N GLU A 95 -4.69 13.09 10.41
CA GLU A 95 -3.62 14.09 10.37
C GLU A 95 -2.28 13.45 9.99
N LEU A 96 -1.91 12.35 10.66
CA LEU A 96 -0.69 11.62 10.38
C LEU A 96 -0.66 11.05 8.96
N THR A 97 -1.81 10.53 8.48
CA THR A 97 -1.94 10.02 7.11
C THR A 97 -1.73 11.13 6.09
N GLN A 98 -2.34 12.31 6.28
CA GLN A 98 -2.16 13.44 5.37
C GLN A 98 -0.71 13.90 5.32
N GLU A 99 -0.03 13.98 6.47
CA GLU A 99 1.39 14.35 6.53
C GLU A 99 2.28 13.32 5.83
N PHE A 100 2.02 12.03 6.07
CA PHE A 100 2.80 10.97 5.44
C PHE A 100 2.59 10.89 3.93
N LEU A 101 1.35 11.08 3.46
CA LEU A 101 1.05 11.16 2.03
C LEU A 101 1.74 12.36 1.36
N LYS A 102 1.83 13.52 2.04
CA LYS A 102 2.61 14.68 1.54
C LYS A 102 4.09 14.35 1.41
N TYR A 103 4.66 13.63 2.38
CA TYR A 103 6.03 13.14 2.28
C TYR A 103 6.21 12.22 1.07
N LEU A 104 5.33 11.23 0.89
CA LEU A 104 5.38 10.31 -0.24
C LEU A 104 5.28 11.04 -1.59
N ALA A 105 4.32 11.97 -1.72
CA ALA A 105 4.14 12.76 -2.94
C ALA A 105 5.35 13.66 -3.22
N GLY A 106 5.96 14.22 -2.18
CA GLY A 106 7.18 15.03 -2.29
C GLY A 106 8.36 14.23 -2.85
N VAL A 107 8.56 12.99 -2.35
CA VAL A 107 9.61 12.09 -2.86
C VAL A 107 9.34 11.69 -4.31
N TYR A 108 8.09 11.31 -4.63
CA TYR A 108 7.69 11.00 -6.01
C TYR A 108 7.99 12.19 -6.95
N LYS A 109 7.52 13.38 -6.58
CA LYS A 109 7.69 14.59 -7.38
C LYS A 109 9.17 14.92 -7.63
N SER A 110 10.00 14.89 -6.60
CA SER A 110 11.44 15.14 -6.70
C SER A 110 12.13 14.17 -7.69
N GLN A 111 11.76 12.86 -7.67
CA GLN A 111 12.35 11.89 -8.58
C GLN A 111 11.80 12.01 -10.00
N SER A 112 10.53 12.39 -10.15
CA SER A 112 9.93 12.65 -11.45
C SER A 112 10.59 13.86 -12.13
N GLU A 113 10.74 14.96 -11.41
CA GLU A 113 11.42 16.17 -11.90
C GLU A 113 12.92 15.97 -12.15
N GLY A 114 13.56 15.11 -11.37
CA GLY A 114 14.96 14.69 -11.53
C GLY A 114 15.21 13.70 -12.67
N GLY A 115 14.17 13.30 -13.41
CA GLY A 115 14.28 12.37 -14.54
C GLY A 115 14.50 10.89 -14.15
N HIS A 116 14.49 10.56 -12.86
CA HIS A 116 14.71 9.18 -12.40
C HIS A 116 13.55 8.22 -12.74
N LEU A 117 12.38 8.76 -13.04
CA LEU A 117 11.18 8.01 -13.43
C LEU A 117 10.85 8.16 -14.93
N GLY A 118 11.88 8.40 -15.74
CA GLY A 118 11.76 8.65 -17.17
C GLY A 118 11.27 10.07 -17.49
N GLU A 119 11.04 10.33 -18.78
CA GLU A 119 10.55 11.64 -19.23
C GLU A 119 9.13 11.91 -18.72
N ALA A 120 8.78 13.19 -18.56
CA ALA A 120 7.43 13.61 -18.21
C ALA A 120 6.44 13.12 -19.29
N ASP A 121 5.30 12.62 -18.84
CA ASP A 121 4.24 12.14 -19.70
C ASP A 121 3.09 13.16 -19.79
N ASP A 122 2.35 13.15 -20.89
CA ASP A 122 1.25 14.09 -21.13
C ASP A 122 0.11 13.96 -20.12
N ARG A 123 -0.04 12.77 -19.55
CA ARG A 123 -1.05 12.44 -18.57
C ARG A 123 -0.46 11.64 -17.43
N GLU A 124 -0.90 11.96 -16.22
CA GLU A 124 -0.57 11.20 -15.02
C GLU A 124 -1.85 10.88 -14.25
N ARG A 125 -1.95 9.66 -13.74
CA ARG A 125 -2.99 9.28 -12.79
C ARG A 125 -2.41 8.41 -11.69
N THR A 126 -3.02 8.50 -10.52
CA THR A 126 -2.58 7.76 -9.33
C THR A 126 -3.66 6.76 -8.93
N ILE A 127 -3.24 5.53 -8.69
CA ILE A 127 -4.07 4.50 -8.10
C ILE A 127 -3.55 4.25 -6.69
N ILE A 128 -4.38 4.50 -5.67
CA ILE A 128 -4.04 4.22 -4.27
C ILE A 128 -4.88 3.05 -3.77
N SER A 129 -4.20 2.07 -3.13
CA SER A 129 -4.88 0.91 -2.57
C SER A 129 -5.45 1.20 -1.18
N TYR A 130 -6.58 0.57 -0.85
CA TYR A 130 -7.19 0.60 0.47
C TYR A 130 -7.88 -0.73 0.80
N PRO A 131 -8.02 -1.09 2.08
CA PRO A 131 -8.73 -2.29 2.50
C PRO A 131 -10.18 -2.33 2.00
N VAL A 132 -10.62 -3.48 1.53
CA VAL A 132 -11.99 -3.69 1.01
C VAL A 132 -13.04 -3.28 2.02
N LYS A 133 -12.81 -3.60 3.31
CA LYS A 133 -13.73 -3.38 4.43
C LYS A 133 -13.89 -1.92 4.86
N TRP A 134 -13.03 -1.01 4.41
CA TRP A 134 -13.17 0.40 4.82
C TRP A 134 -14.51 0.97 4.39
N GLY A 135 -15.12 1.74 5.30
CA GLY A 135 -16.34 2.50 5.01
C GLY A 135 -16.12 3.53 3.90
N SER A 136 -17.20 3.90 3.21
CA SER A 136 -17.15 4.89 2.11
C SER A 136 -16.52 6.21 2.53
N GLY A 137 -16.75 6.65 3.77
CA GLY A 137 -16.15 7.88 4.32
C GLY A 137 -14.64 7.82 4.43
N THR A 138 -14.07 6.69 4.85
CA THR A 138 -12.62 6.51 4.96
C THR A 138 -11.97 6.33 3.59
N LYS A 139 -12.61 5.60 2.67
CA LYS A 139 -12.19 5.51 1.27
C LYS A 139 -12.13 6.89 0.62
N LYS A 140 -13.20 7.68 0.76
CA LYS A 140 -13.26 9.07 0.26
C LYS A 140 -12.15 9.93 0.86
N PHE A 141 -11.96 9.88 2.18
CA PHE A 141 -10.89 10.61 2.86
C PHE A 141 -9.52 10.26 2.27
N MET A 142 -9.23 8.99 2.03
CA MET A 142 -7.93 8.55 1.48
C MET A 142 -7.67 9.16 0.09
N LEU A 143 -8.67 9.15 -0.79
CA LEU A 143 -8.54 9.74 -2.12
C LEU A 143 -8.34 11.26 -2.06
N GLU A 144 -9.12 11.95 -1.23
CA GLU A 144 -8.98 13.40 -1.03
C GLU A 144 -7.62 13.76 -0.42
N ALA A 145 -7.16 13.00 0.58
CA ALA A 145 -5.86 13.21 1.23
C ALA A 145 -4.69 13.01 0.26
N ALA A 146 -4.76 11.99 -0.59
CA ALA A 146 -3.74 11.76 -1.61
C ALA A 146 -3.72 12.88 -2.67
N GLY A 147 -4.88 13.34 -3.13
CA GLY A 147 -4.98 14.46 -4.05
C GLY A 147 -4.44 15.77 -3.43
N GLN A 148 -4.80 16.07 -2.18
CA GLN A 148 -4.29 17.22 -1.43
C GLN A 148 -2.78 17.13 -1.13
N ALA A 149 -2.25 15.93 -1.05
CA ALA A 149 -0.82 15.70 -0.90
C ALA A 149 -0.01 16.02 -2.18
N GLY A 150 -0.68 16.10 -3.34
CA GLY A 150 -0.06 16.43 -4.62
C GLY A 150 0.03 15.28 -5.61
N PHE A 151 -0.58 14.13 -5.33
CA PHE A 151 -0.72 13.07 -6.33
C PHE A 151 -1.74 13.46 -7.41
N PRO A 152 -1.41 13.29 -8.71
CA PRO A 152 -2.31 13.67 -9.79
C PRO A 152 -3.44 12.65 -9.99
N ASN A 153 -4.65 13.13 -10.28
CA ASN A 153 -5.80 12.34 -10.73
C ASN A 153 -5.99 11.02 -9.95
N VAL A 154 -6.30 11.15 -8.64
CA VAL A 154 -6.32 10.01 -7.73
C VAL A 154 -7.58 9.17 -7.90
N GLU A 155 -7.38 7.88 -8.10
CA GLU A 155 -8.38 6.84 -8.14
C GLU A 155 -8.09 5.79 -7.07
N GLY A 156 -9.10 5.07 -6.62
CA GLY A 156 -8.95 4.04 -5.60
C GLY A 156 -9.08 2.62 -6.14
N MET A 157 -8.38 1.69 -5.51
CA MET A 157 -8.48 0.26 -5.79
C MET A 157 -8.51 -0.53 -4.49
N ASP A 158 -9.33 -1.57 -4.43
CA ASP A 158 -9.29 -2.49 -3.29
C ASP A 158 -7.98 -3.28 -3.27
N GLU A 159 -7.33 -3.39 -2.10
CA GLU A 159 -6.08 -4.15 -1.91
C GLU A 159 -6.19 -5.59 -2.40
N ALA A 160 -7.34 -6.24 -2.15
CA ALA A 160 -7.58 -7.59 -2.64
C ALA A 160 -7.58 -7.68 -4.18
N GLN A 161 -8.20 -6.72 -4.87
CA GLN A 161 -8.18 -6.66 -6.32
C GLN A 161 -6.76 -6.42 -6.84
N ALA A 162 -6.05 -5.46 -6.24
CA ALA A 162 -4.66 -5.15 -6.62
C ALA A 162 -3.75 -6.38 -6.45
N ALA A 163 -3.85 -7.08 -5.32
CA ALA A 163 -3.06 -8.27 -5.03
C ALA A 163 -3.36 -9.42 -6.02
N ILE A 164 -4.64 -9.71 -6.29
CA ILE A 164 -5.02 -10.76 -7.25
C ILE A 164 -4.52 -10.44 -8.64
N HIS A 165 -4.65 -9.20 -9.10
CA HIS A 165 -4.10 -8.79 -10.39
C HIS A 165 -2.59 -8.98 -10.46
N ALA A 166 -1.86 -8.58 -9.42
CA ALA A 166 -0.40 -8.72 -9.36
C ALA A 166 0.03 -10.20 -9.40
N VAL A 167 -0.56 -11.03 -8.53
CA VAL A 167 -0.21 -12.47 -8.43
C VAL A 167 -0.60 -13.23 -9.69
N THR A 168 -1.80 -12.99 -10.23
CA THR A 168 -2.26 -13.70 -11.43
C THR A 168 -1.43 -13.32 -12.66
N LEU A 169 -1.08 -12.03 -12.84
CA LEU A 169 -0.20 -11.60 -13.93
C LEU A 169 1.20 -12.20 -13.79
N GLN A 170 1.76 -12.22 -12.58
CA GLN A 170 3.09 -12.77 -12.31
C GLN A 170 3.15 -14.28 -12.56
N SER A 171 2.09 -15.00 -12.23
CA SER A 171 2.01 -16.45 -12.29
C SER A 171 1.17 -16.96 -13.48
N GLU A 172 0.74 -16.10 -14.39
CA GLU A 172 -0.22 -16.41 -15.44
C GLU A 172 0.17 -17.66 -16.25
N SER A 173 1.42 -17.70 -16.71
CA SER A 173 1.92 -18.82 -17.53
C SER A 173 1.89 -20.15 -16.75
N TYR A 174 2.27 -20.11 -15.48
CA TYR A 174 2.21 -21.28 -14.60
C TYR A 174 0.77 -21.71 -14.36
N LEU A 175 -0.10 -20.78 -13.96
CA LEU A 175 -1.50 -21.06 -13.65
C LEU A 175 -2.29 -21.58 -14.89
N LYS A 176 -1.96 -21.08 -16.08
CA LYS A 176 -2.54 -21.59 -17.34
C LYS A 176 -2.03 -23.01 -17.63
N LYS A 177 -0.72 -23.25 -17.47
CA LYS A 177 -0.12 -24.59 -17.69
C LYS A 177 -0.73 -25.63 -16.77
N GLU A 178 -0.92 -25.32 -15.51
CA GLU A 178 -1.52 -26.21 -14.51
C GLU A 178 -3.07 -26.29 -14.61
N GLY A 179 -3.68 -25.54 -15.53
CA GLY A 179 -5.13 -25.57 -15.80
C GLY A 179 -5.98 -24.79 -14.78
N TYR A 180 -5.36 -24.04 -13.86
CA TYR A 180 -6.07 -23.19 -12.91
C TYR A 180 -6.69 -21.96 -13.58
N LEU A 181 -6.04 -21.40 -14.59
CA LEU A 181 -6.57 -20.32 -15.40
C LEU A 181 -6.88 -20.80 -16.80
N ARG A 182 -8.06 -20.39 -17.32
CA ARG A 182 -8.47 -20.63 -18.72
C ARG A 182 -9.00 -19.34 -19.28
N GLU A 183 -8.54 -18.98 -20.48
CA GLU A 183 -8.93 -17.76 -21.17
C GLU A 183 -10.45 -17.57 -21.18
N GLY A 184 -10.91 -16.37 -20.80
CA GLY A 184 -12.32 -16.02 -20.76
C GLY A 184 -13.19 -16.81 -19.75
N ARG A 185 -12.62 -17.72 -18.98
CA ARG A 185 -13.37 -18.47 -17.96
C ARG A 185 -13.10 -17.94 -16.57
N PRO A 186 -14.13 -17.50 -15.84
CA PRO A 186 -13.96 -17.06 -14.46
C PRO A 186 -13.52 -18.22 -13.56
N CYS A 187 -12.62 -17.92 -12.64
CA CYS A 187 -12.23 -18.79 -11.54
C CYS A 187 -12.47 -18.08 -10.20
N THR A 188 -12.65 -18.85 -9.15
CA THR A 188 -12.79 -18.33 -7.79
C THR A 188 -11.42 -18.41 -7.10
N VAL A 189 -10.98 -17.28 -6.53
CA VAL A 189 -9.70 -17.14 -5.85
C VAL A 189 -9.96 -16.74 -4.41
N LEU A 190 -9.38 -17.47 -3.45
CA LEU A 190 -9.31 -17.06 -2.06
C LEU A 190 -7.97 -16.33 -1.87
N LEU A 191 -8.04 -15.06 -1.53
CA LEU A 191 -6.90 -14.25 -1.10
C LEU A 191 -6.82 -14.30 0.44
N ILE A 192 -5.61 -14.56 0.95
CA ILE A 192 -5.26 -14.41 2.34
C ILE A 192 -4.17 -13.34 2.39
N ASP A 193 -4.54 -12.15 2.83
CA ASP A 193 -3.63 -11.02 2.97
C ASP A 193 -3.22 -10.85 4.43
N MET A 194 -1.98 -11.23 4.74
CA MET A 194 -1.40 -11.10 6.08
C MET A 194 -0.51 -9.87 6.13
N GLY A 195 -1.10 -8.75 6.52
CA GLY A 195 -0.39 -7.50 6.70
C GLY A 195 0.24 -7.36 8.10
N ALA A 196 0.90 -6.23 8.34
CA ALA A 196 1.49 -5.91 9.65
C ALA A 196 0.43 -5.59 10.71
N GLY A 197 -0.71 -5.02 10.33
CA GLY A 197 -1.77 -4.61 11.26
C GLY A 197 -3.03 -5.45 11.21
N THR A 198 -3.30 -6.09 10.09
CA THR A 198 -4.51 -6.89 9.86
C THR A 198 -4.20 -8.12 9.02
N THR A 199 -5.04 -9.13 9.15
CA THR A 199 -5.13 -10.22 8.20
C THR A 199 -6.54 -10.19 7.62
N ASP A 200 -6.61 -10.09 6.32
CA ASP A 200 -7.87 -9.99 5.59
C ASP A 200 -8.02 -11.20 4.65
N LEU A 201 -9.22 -11.75 4.59
CA LEU A 201 -9.61 -12.80 3.65
C LEU A 201 -10.53 -12.18 2.60
N ALA A 202 -10.27 -12.42 1.34
CA ALA A 202 -11.17 -12.03 0.26
C ALA A 202 -11.43 -13.19 -0.69
N LEU A 203 -12.70 -13.47 -0.95
CA LEU A 203 -13.12 -14.39 -1.99
C LEU A 203 -13.43 -13.55 -3.22
N CYS A 204 -12.70 -13.80 -4.29
CA CYS A 204 -12.82 -13.02 -5.52
C CYS A 204 -13.14 -13.93 -6.71
N ARG A 205 -13.86 -13.38 -7.67
CA ARG A 205 -14.00 -13.96 -8.99
C ARG A 205 -13.01 -13.27 -9.93
N TYR A 206 -12.12 -14.05 -10.53
CA TYR A 206 -11.14 -13.56 -11.49
C TYR A 206 -11.43 -14.15 -12.87
N THR A 207 -11.50 -13.30 -13.88
CA THR A 207 -11.66 -13.70 -15.28
C THR A 207 -10.41 -13.26 -16.04
N PRO A 208 -9.56 -14.22 -16.49
CA PRO A 208 -8.38 -13.92 -17.29
C PRO A 208 -8.77 -13.49 -18.70
N GLY A 209 -7.95 -12.65 -19.33
CA GLY A 209 -8.13 -12.15 -20.69
C GLY A 209 -7.24 -10.94 -20.96
N ASP A 210 -7.38 -10.34 -22.14
CA ASP A 210 -6.63 -9.11 -22.51
C ASP A 210 -6.92 -7.94 -21.53
N SER A 211 -8.14 -7.90 -21.01
CA SER A 211 -8.57 -6.98 -19.94
C SER A 211 -9.11 -7.80 -18.78
N PRO A 212 -8.23 -8.30 -17.89
CA PRO A 212 -8.66 -9.17 -16.80
C PRO A 212 -9.57 -8.42 -15.82
N VAL A 213 -10.60 -9.11 -15.35
CA VAL A 213 -11.58 -8.57 -14.40
C VAL A 213 -11.50 -9.29 -13.08
N THR A 214 -11.45 -8.53 -12.00
CA THR A 214 -11.55 -9.04 -10.62
C THR A 214 -12.76 -8.45 -9.92
N GLU A 215 -13.61 -9.30 -9.38
CA GLU A 215 -14.78 -8.94 -8.59
C GLU A 215 -14.61 -9.52 -7.19
N THR A 216 -14.60 -8.68 -6.16
CA THR A 216 -14.60 -9.13 -4.76
C THR A 216 -16.01 -9.56 -4.39
N LEU A 217 -16.20 -10.86 -4.14
CA LEU A 217 -17.50 -11.43 -3.77
C LEU A 217 -17.80 -11.24 -2.28
N VAL A 218 -16.84 -11.56 -1.45
CA VAL A 218 -16.93 -11.44 0.01
C VAL A 218 -15.54 -11.13 0.57
N SER A 219 -15.49 -10.34 1.63
CA SER A 219 -14.26 -10.11 2.39
C SER A 219 -14.51 -10.20 3.89
N TRP A 220 -13.55 -10.74 4.63
CA TRP A 220 -13.59 -10.88 6.09
C TRP A 220 -12.28 -10.45 6.72
N PRO A 221 -12.29 -9.73 7.84
CA PRO A 221 -11.13 -9.60 8.69
C PRO A 221 -10.96 -10.93 9.48
N VAL A 222 -9.72 -11.40 9.59
CA VAL A 222 -9.42 -12.53 10.47
C VAL A 222 -9.39 -12.04 11.91
N GLY A 223 -10.03 -12.80 12.81
CA GLY A 223 -10.14 -12.42 14.23
C GLY A 223 -11.36 -11.55 14.58
N GLY A 224 -12.28 -11.30 13.64
CA GLY A 224 -13.49 -10.51 13.88
C GLY A 224 -13.16 -9.07 14.21
N ASN A 225 -13.47 -8.62 15.44
CA ASN A 225 -13.16 -7.26 15.90
C ASN A 225 -11.72 -7.10 16.46
N VAL A 226 -10.94 -8.18 16.51
CA VAL A 226 -9.58 -8.16 17.00
C VAL A 226 -8.63 -7.99 15.81
N LEU A 227 -7.74 -7.02 15.89
CA LEU A 227 -6.66 -6.87 14.93
C LEU A 227 -5.75 -8.10 15.05
N PHE A 228 -5.45 -8.73 13.92
CA PHE A 228 -4.53 -9.86 13.84
C PHE A 228 -3.62 -9.69 12.63
N GLY A 229 -2.35 -9.49 12.90
CA GLY A 229 -1.33 -9.27 11.88
C GLY A 229 0.07 -9.46 12.45
N GLY A 230 1.08 -9.02 11.71
CA GLY A 230 2.47 -9.15 12.13
C GLY A 230 2.78 -8.49 13.48
N ARG A 231 2.10 -7.38 13.79
CA ARG A 231 2.29 -6.67 15.07
C ARG A 231 1.91 -7.52 16.28
N GLU A 232 0.80 -8.22 16.21
CA GLU A 232 0.35 -9.12 17.31
C GLU A 232 1.31 -10.29 17.47
N ALA A 233 1.86 -10.81 16.36
CA ALA A 233 2.91 -11.83 16.40
C ALA A 233 4.18 -11.30 17.08
N ASP A 234 4.61 -10.09 16.74
CA ASP A 234 5.78 -9.42 17.36
C ASP A 234 5.54 -9.17 18.86
N GLU A 235 4.34 -8.78 19.26
CA GLU A 235 3.97 -8.59 20.68
C GLU A 235 4.03 -9.90 21.45
N LEU A 236 3.48 -10.98 20.89
CA LEU A 236 3.57 -12.31 21.52
C LEU A 236 5.02 -12.79 21.64
N LEU A 237 5.84 -12.60 20.62
CA LEU A 237 7.26 -12.95 20.65
C LEU A 237 8.02 -12.13 21.69
N ARG A 238 7.74 -10.83 21.78
CA ARG A 238 8.34 -9.94 22.77
C ARG A 238 7.97 -10.39 24.20
N ASP A 239 6.71 -10.70 24.45
CA ASP A 239 6.24 -11.11 25.76
C ASP A 239 6.81 -12.49 26.13
N TYR A 240 6.90 -13.41 25.17
CA TYR A 240 7.59 -14.69 25.35
C TYR A 240 9.08 -14.48 25.69
N ALA A 241 9.78 -13.61 24.94
CA ALA A 241 11.19 -13.32 25.19
C ALA A 241 11.40 -12.76 26.62
N ARG A 242 10.53 -11.86 27.09
CA ARG A 242 10.57 -11.33 28.45
C ARG A 242 10.48 -12.41 29.52
N THR A 243 9.72 -13.49 29.29
CA THR A 243 9.65 -14.61 30.23
C THR A 243 10.93 -15.45 30.29
N LYS A 244 11.85 -15.25 29.33
CA LYS A 244 13.13 -15.99 29.22
C LYS A 244 14.33 -15.14 29.61
N LEU A 245 14.17 -13.83 29.77
CA LEU A 245 15.23 -12.95 30.20
C LEU A 245 15.30 -12.97 31.74
N PRO A 246 16.51 -12.88 32.34
CA PRO A 246 16.66 -12.65 33.76
C PRO A 246 15.97 -11.35 34.19
N GLU A 247 15.42 -11.32 35.43
CA GLU A 247 14.70 -10.15 35.96
C GLU A 247 15.58 -8.89 36.09
N ASP A 248 16.91 -9.04 35.95
CA ASP A 248 17.90 -7.97 36.17
C ASP A 248 18.48 -7.35 34.89
N MET A 249 17.86 -7.58 33.71
CA MET A 249 18.29 -6.94 32.46
C MET A 249 17.33 -5.87 31.95
#